data_d4be83d181b43eee7667a103c06ec5b2
#
_entry.id   d4be83d181b43eee7667a103c06ec5b2
#
_cell.length_a   1.000
_cell.length_b   1.000
_cell.length_c   1.000
_cell.angle_alpha   90.00
_cell.angle_beta   90.00
_cell.angle_gamma   90.00
#
_symmetry.space_group_name_H-M   'P 1'
#
loop_
_entity.id
_entity.type
_entity.pdbx_description
1 polymer ?
#
loop_
_entity_poly.entity_id
_entity_poly.type
_entity_poly.pdbx_seq_one_letter_code
_entity_poly.pdbx_strand_id
1 'polypeptide(L)'
;MSNSDLYHLEQYLFSAVGLKFRESGNLSAFDFFCIVIWKANRAKSIIAKRLLECDGSGGRGFDAIVGELAAALYKAVEKKERLRILIKGWGFRLPMASAILTVLWPEEFTVYDVRVCDVLDGHHSLENKSNIDVLWAGYQEFMNDVERHAPAGLSLRDKDRCLWGQSFRKQLHADIDAWRLSAG
;
A
#
# COMPACT_ATOMS: atom_id res chain seq x y z
N MET A 1 -2.66 6.12 -22.00
CA MET A 1 -3.10 6.79 -20.76
C MET A 1 -3.51 8.21 -21.12
N SER A 2 -4.75 8.59 -20.85
CA SER A 2 -5.24 9.96 -21.00
C SER A 2 -5.10 10.75 -19.69
N ASN A 3 -5.16 12.07 -19.74
CA ASN A 3 -5.13 12.88 -18.53
C ASN A 3 -6.35 12.61 -17.62
N SER A 4 -7.47 12.18 -18.19
CA SER A 4 -8.68 11.81 -17.43
C SER A 4 -8.48 10.52 -16.62
N ASP A 5 -7.63 9.59 -17.07
CA ASP A 5 -7.35 8.36 -16.33
C ASP A 5 -6.67 8.68 -14.99
N LEU A 6 -5.85 9.73 -14.95
CA LEU A 6 -5.16 10.17 -13.73
C LEU A 6 -6.10 10.81 -12.70
N TYR A 7 -7.25 11.35 -13.13
CA TYR A 7 -8.28 11.83 -12.21
C TYR A 7 -8.88 10.66 -11.40
N HIS A 8 -9.00 9.50 -12.02
CA HIS A 8 -9.44 8.25 -11.40
C HIS A 8 -8.24 7.35 -11.04
N LEU A 9 -7.27 7.92 -10.30
CA LEU A 9 -5.98 7.30 -10.04
C LEU A 9 -6.08 5.87 -9.52
N GLU A 10 -6.98 5.58 -8.60
CA GLU A 10 -7.17 4.22 -8.09
C GLU A 10 -7.58 3.25 -9.19
N GLN A 11 -8.55 3.62 -10.03
CA GLN A 11 -8.97 2.79 -11.15
C GLN A 11 -7.80 2.52 -12.10
N TYR A 12 -7.03 3.56 -12.45
CA TYR A 12 -5.84 3.43 -13.28
C TYR A 12 -4.83 2.42 -12.70
N LEU A 13 -4.54 2.53 -11.40
CA LEU A 13 -3.59 1.65 -10.72
C LEU A 13 -3.99 0.17 -10.79
N PHE A 14 -5.25 -0.14 -10.52
CA PHE A 14 -5.69 -1.53 -10.44
C PHE A 14 -6.02 -2.13 -11.81
N SER A 15 -6.57 -1.35 -12.77
CA SER A 15 -6.97 -1.85 -14.08
C SER A 15 -5.86 -1.79 -15.14
N ALA A 16 -4.83 -0.95 -14.97
CA ALA A 16 -3.76 -0.80 -15.94
C ALA A 16 -2.39 -1.14 -15.34
N VAL A 17 -1.95 -0.44 -14.28
CA VAL A 17 -0.59 -0.61 -13.73
C VAL A 17 -0.38 -2.02 -13.17
N GLY A 18 -1.27 -2.46 -12.28
CA GLY A 18 -1.16 -3.79 -11.66
C GLY A 18 -1.30 -4.92 -12.67
N LEU A 19 -2.21 -4.77 -13.66
CA LEU A 19 -2.38 -5.76 -14.73
C LEU A 19 -1.10 -5.89 -15.57
N LYS A 20 -0.60 -4.77 -16.10
CA LYS A 20 0.64 -4.72 -16.89
C LYS A 20 1.82 -5.32 -16.13
N PHE A 21 1.94 -4.99 -14.83
CA PHE A 21 3.00 -5.56 -14.01
C PHE A 21 2.91 -7.08 -13.89
N ARG A 22 1.72 -7.64 -13.64
CA ARG A 22 1.54 -9.10 -13.55
C ARG A 22 1.82 -9.83 -14.86
N GLU A 23 1.58 -9.18 -16.01
CA GLU A 23 1.85 -9.74 -17.33
C GLU A 23 3.33 -9.70 -17.72
N SER A 24 4.06 -8.64 -17.35
CA SER A 24 5.39 -8.37 -17.91
C SER A 24 6.51 -8.11 -16.88
N GLY A 25 6.18 -7.94 -15.61
CA GLY A 25 7.11 -7.51 -14.59
C GLY A 25 7.53 -6.04 -14.70
N ASN A 26 6.96 -5.28 -15.64
CA ASN A 26 7.37 -3.91 -15.91
C ASN A 26 6.60 -2.91 -15.05
N LEU A 27 7.34 -2.01 -14.40
CA LEU A 27 6.82 -0.88 -13.65
C LEU A 27 7.68 0.35 -13.97
N SER A 28 7.08 1.39 -14.55
CA SER A 28 7.77 2.65 -14.77
C SER A 28 7.89 3.46 -13.48
N ALA A 29 8.85 4.39 -13.42
CA ALA A 29 8.92 5.32 -12.28
C ALA A 29 7.62 6.14 -12.14
N PHE A 30 7.01 6.55 -13.25
CA PHE A 30 5.75 7.26 -13.22
C PHE A 30 4.65 6.43 -12.53
N ASP A 31 4.46 5.17 -12.94
CA ASP A 31 3.44 4.28 -12.37
C ASP A 31 3.72 3.98 -10.90
N PHE A 32 4.99 3.77 -10.54
CA PHE A 32 5.40 3.60 -9.15
C PHE A 32 5.05 4.83 -8.29
N PHE A 33 5.37 6.04 -8.76
CA PHE A 33 5.01 7.26 -8.03
C PHE A 33 3.51 7.54 -8.01
N CYS A 34 2.75 7.06 -8.99
CA CYS A 34 1.29 7.04 -8.91
C CYS A 34 0.79 6.20 -7.72
N ILE A 35 1.39 5.02 -7.46
CA ILE A 35 1.07 4.21 -6.27
C ILE A 35 1.42 4.97 -4.99
N VAL A 36 2.59 5.59 -4.94
CA VAL A 36 3.04 6.37 -3.77
C VAL A 36 2.10 7.52 -3.47
N ILE A 37 1.69 8.28 -4.51
CA ILE A 37 0.76 9.42 -4.38
C ILE A 37 -0.62 8.95 -3.93
N TRP A 38 -1.13 7.87 -4.49
CA TRP A 38 -2.40 7.27 -4.11
C TRP A 38 -2.44 6.89 -2.63
N LYS A 39 -1.39 6.24 -2.14
CA LYS A 39 -1.31 5.86 -0.72
C LYS A 39 -1.07 7.06 0.19
N ALA A 40 -0.13 7.92 -0.16
CA ALA A 40 0.27 9.05 0.69
C ALA A 40 1.05 10.11 -0.12
N ASN A 41 0.34 11.06 -0.73
CA ASN A 41 0.97 12.10 -1.57
C ASN A 41 2.14 12.82 -0.86
N ARG A 42 2.04 13.04 0.47
CA ARG A 42 3.11 13.68 1.25
C ARG A 42 4.40 12.83 1.35
N ALA A 43 4.33 11.53 1.11
CA ALA A 43 5.47 10.63 1.20
C ALA A 43 6.37 10.63 -0.04
N LYS A 44 5.94 11.20 -1.18
CA LYS A 44 6.64 11.09 -2.47
C LYS A 44 8.11 11.51 -2.42
N SER A 45 8.42 12.63 -1.78
CA SER A 45 9.81 13.13 -1.67
C SER A 45 10.67 12.23 -0.77
N ILE A 46 10.09 11.68 0.30
CA ILE A 46 10.79 10.76 1.20
C ILE A 46 11.08 9.45 0.48
N ILE A 47 10.13 8.94 -0.29
CA ILE A 47 10.29 7.71 -1.09
C ILE A 47 11.32 7.93 -2.21
N ALA A 48 11.26 9.07 -2.92
CA ALA A 48 12.24 9.42 -3.94
C ALA A 48 13.67 9.44 -3.36
N LYS A 49 13.88 10.12 -2.23
CA LYS A 49 15.18 10.15 -1.54
C LYS A 49 15.65 8.74 -1.19
N ARG A 50 14.77 7.89 -0.66
CA ARG A 50 15.08 6.51 -0.27
C ARG A 50 15.47 5.64 -1.46
N LEU A 51 14.80 5.77 -2.61
CA LEU A 51 15.18 5.08 -3.83
C LEU A 51 16.60 5.47 -4.29
N LEU A 52 16.92 6.76 -4.22
CA LEU A 52 18.26 7.25 -4.58
C LEU A 52 19.34 6.79 -3.59
N GLU A 53 19.03 6.71 -2.30
CA GLU A 53 19.94 6.16 -1.28
C GLU A 53 20.23 4.67 -1.52
N CYS A 54 19.23 3.89 -1.94
CA CYS A 54 19.40 2.46 -2.27
C CYS A 54 20.20 2.26 -3.56
N ASP A 55 20.22 3.22 -4.48
CA ASP A 55 20.99 3.16 -5.73
C ASP A 55 22.51 3.13 -5.52
N GLY A 56 23.02 3.67 -4.43
CA GLY A 56 24.44 3.63 -4.02
C GLY A 56 25.44 4.26 -5.01
N SER A 57 25.12 4.28 -6.28
CA SER A 57 25.98 4.79 -7.37
C SER A 57 25.69 6.25 -7.76
N GLY A 58 24.56 6.79 -7.32
CA GLY A 58 24.20 8.21 -7.45
C GLY A 58 24.00 8.73 -8.89
N GLY A 59 23.80 7.86 -9.88
CA GLY A 59 23.76 8.30 -11.28
C GLY A 59 22.64 7.73 -12.14
N ARG A 60 21.88 6.72 -11.65
CA ARG A 60 20.81 6.11 -12.42
C ARG A 60 19.51 6.93 -12.29
N GLY A 61 18.75 7.01 -13.38
CA GLY A 61 17.41 7.60 -13.34
C GLY A 61 16.41 6.71 -12.62
N PHE A 62 15.29 7.30 -12.15
CA PHE A 62 14.25 6.58 -11.42
C PHE A 62 13.69 5.36 -12.17
N ASP A 63 13.60 5.39 -13.49
CA ASP A 63 13.11 4.23 -14.27
C ASP A 63 14.04 3.02 -14.14
N ALA A 64 15.35 3.22 -14.07
CA ALA A 64 16.30 2.13 -13.86
C ALA A 64 16.19 1.56 -12.43
N ILE A 65 16.08 2.44 -11.43
CA ILE A 65 15.97 2.06 -10.01
C ILE A 65 14.64 1.32 -9.76
N VAL A 66 13.52 1.87 -10.25
CA VAL A 66 12.20 1.24 -10.13
C VAL A 66 12.13 -0.05 -10.94
N GLY A 67 12.78 -0.11 -12.10
CA GLY A 67 12.89 -1.33 -12.90
C GLY A 67 13.61 -2.46 -12.15
N GLU A 68 14.65 -2.15 -11.39
CA GLU A 68 15.34 -3.14 -10.52
C GLU A 68 14.44 -3.63 -9.39
N LEU A 69 13.76 -2.71 -8.69
CA LEU A 69 12.75 -3.06 -7.69
C LEU A 69 11.67 -3.97 -8.27
N ALA A 70 11.11 -3.58 -9.41
CA ALA A 70 10.06 -4.32 -10.12
C ALA A 70 10.52 -5.73 -10.49
N ALA A 71 11.72 -5.86 -11.04
CA ALA A 71 12.30 -7.15 -11.40
C ALA A 71 12.53 -8.05 -10.18
N ALA A 72 12.97 -7.49 -9.06
CA ALA A 72 13.15 -8.23 -7.82
C ALA A 72 11.80 -8.75 -7.28
N LEU A 73 10.76 -7.91 -7.28
CA LEU A 73 9.41 -8.29 -6.85
C LEU A 73 8.80 -9.34 -7.78
N TYR A 74 8.94 -9.19 -9.09
CA TYR A 74 8.37 -10.10 -10.08
C TYR A 74 8.98 -11.51 -10.01
N LYS A 75 10.30 -11.60 -9.72
CA LYS A 75 11.02 -12.87 -9.53
C LYS A 75 10.66 -13.56 -8.21
N ALA A 76 10.22 -12.82 -7.21
CA ALA A 76 9.89 -13.38 -5.90
C ALA A 76 8.57 -14.18 -5.99
N VAL A 77 8.64 -15.48 -5.69
CA VAL A 77 7.47 -16.37 -5.69
C VAL A 77 6.68 -16.23 -4.40
N GLU A 78 7.40 -16.23 -3.27
CA GLU A 78 6.79 -16.20 -1.95
C GLU A 78 6.28 -14.80 -1.56
N LYS A 79 5.05 -14.73 -1.04
CA LYS A 79 4.44 -13.47 -0.56
C LYS A 79 5.31 -12.76 0.49
N LYS A 80 5.86 -13.52 1.43
CA LYS A 80 6.76 -13.00 2.46
C LYS A 80 8.02 -12.40 1.86
N GLU A 81 8.56 -13.01 0.82
CA GLU A 81 9.77 -12.52 0.15
C GLU A 81 9.51 -11.18 -0.56
N ARG A 82 8.35 -11.02 -1.22
CA ARG A 82 7.93 -9.74 -1.80
C ARG A 82 7.88 -8.63 -0.74
N LEU A 83 7.29 -8.91 0.43
CA LEU A 83 7.28 -7.97 1.54
C LEU A 83 8.69 -7.68 2.07
N ARG A 84 9.53 -8.72 2.22
CA ARG A 84 10.91 -8.59 2.68
C ARG A 84 11.74 -7.68 1.76
N ILE A 85 11.61 -7.84 0.44
CA ILE A 85 12.26 -7.00 -0.56
C ILE A 85 11.95 -5.53 -0.30
N LEU A 86 10.67 -5.17 -0.17
CA LEU A 86 10.26 -3.77 0.04
C LEU A 86 10.75 -3.21 1.38
N ILE A 87 10.64 -4.00 2.45
CA ILE A 87 10.96 -3.52 3.80
C ILE A 87 12.46 -3.53 4.07
N LYS A 88 13.15 -4.64 3.76
CA LYS A 88 14.57 -4.82 4.08
C LYS A 88 15.49 -4.39 2.94
N GLY A 89 15.10 -4.63 1.70
CA GLY A 89 15.89 -4.24 0.53
C GLY A 89 15.77 -2.75 0.23
N TRP A 90 14.54 -2.23 0.23
CA TRP A 90 14.26 -0.83 -0.15
C TRP A 90 13.87 0.07 1.03
N GLY A 91 13.84 -0.45 2.24
CA GLY A 91 13.61 0.32 3.45
C GLY A 91 12.23 0.97 3.56
N PHE A 92 11.21 0.48 2.84
CA PHE A 92 9.85 1.00 2.97
C PHE A 92 9.21 0.54 4.28
N ARG A 93 8.33 1.37 4.84
CA ARG A 93 7.51 0.97 5.99
C ARG A 93 6.31 0.14 5.52
N LEU A 94 5.75 -0.66 6.42
CA LEU A 94 4.63 -1.56 6.11
C LEU A 94 3.46 -0.88 5.38
N PRO A 95 2.99 0.34 5.76
CA PRO A 95 1.90 0.99 5.04
C PRO A 95 2.17 1.23 3.55
N MET A 96 3.40 1.60 3.19
CA MET A 96 3.79 1.82 1.79
C MET A 96 4.06 0.50 1.08
N ALA A 97 4.75 -0.43 1.72
CA ALA A 97 5.05 -1.74 1.17
C ALA A 97 3.77 -2.51 0.85
N SER A 98 2.80 -2.53 1.77
CA SER A 98 1.51 -3.18 1.55
C SER A 98 0.70 -2.53 0.43
N ALA A 99 0.71 -1.20 0.31
CA ALA A 99 0.03 -0.49 -0.77
C ALA A 99 0.61 -0.85 -2.16
N ILE A 100 1.94 -0.90 -2.27
CA ILE A 100 2.61 -1.36 -3.51
C ILE A 100 2.17 -2.79 -3.84
N LEU A 101 2.27 -3.70 -2.87
CA LEU A 101 1.89 -5.11 -3.08
C LEU A 101 0.41 -5.28 -3.42
N THR A 102 -0.48 -4.50 -2.81
CA THR A 102 -1.93 -4.54 -3.10
C THR A 102 -2.23 -4.12 -4.53
N VAL A 103 -1.58 -3.08 -5.05
CA VAL A 103 -1.76 -2.68 -6.46
C VAL A 103 -1.23 -3.75 -7.41
N LEU A 104 -0.08 -4.32 -7.10
CA LEU A 104 0.56 -5.31 -7.98
C LEU A 104 -0.13 -6.69 -7.90
N TRP A 105 -0.64 -7.10 -6.74
CA TRP A 105 -1.33 -8.38 -6.49
C TRP A 105 -2.54 -8.21 -5.57
N PRO A 106 -3.65 -7.63 -6.07
CA PRO A 106 -4.81 -7.26 -5.24
C PRO A 106 -5.55 -8.46 -4.61
N GLU A 107 -5.39 -9.66 -5.18
CA GLU A 107 -5.97 -10.89 -4.63
C GLU A 107 -5.12 -11.52 -3.52
N GLU A 108 -3.89 -11.04 -3.35
CA GLU A 108 -2.93 -11.64 -2.43
C GLU A 108 -2.59 -10.76 -1.22
N PHE A 109 -2.78 -9.44 -1.36
CA PHE A 109 -2.40 -8.44 -0.36
C PHE A 109 -3.51 -7.44 -0.13
N THR A 110 -3.52 -6.83 1.04
CA THR A 110 -4.39 -5.70 1.38
C THR A 110 -3.59 -4.55 1.99
N VAL A 111 -4.09 -3.34 1.89
CA VAL A 111 -3.38 -2.15 2.39
C VAL A 111 -3.39 -2.13 3.92
N TYR A 112 -2.21 -2.14 4.53
CA TYR A 112 -2.11 -1.86 5.95
C TYR A 112 -2.33 -0.36 6.19
N ASP A 113 -3.42 -0.04 6.87
CA ASP A 113 -3.83 1.34 7.16
C ASP A 113 -4.34 1.46 8.60
N VAL A 114 -3.95 2.54 9.28
CA VAL A 114 -4.36 2.81 10.67
C VAL A 114 -5.88 2.83 10.82
N ARG A 115 -6.61 3.34 9.81
CA ARG A 115 -8.07 3.38 9.84
C ARG A 115 -8.70 1.98 9.84
N VAL A 116 -8.09 1.06 9.13
CA VAL A 116 -8.51 -0.35 9.14
C VAL A 116 -8.17 -0.99 10.50
N CYS A 117 -6.97 -0.70 11.03
CA CYS A 117 -6.59 -1.14 12.38
C CYS A 117 -7.57 -0.63 13.45
N ASP A 118 -8.06 0.60 13.34
CA ASP A 118 -9.07 1.18 14.25
C ASP A 118 -10.40 0.42 14.21
N VAL A 119 -10.82 -0.07 13.05
CA VAL A 119 -12.04 -0.88 12.91
C VAL A 119 -11.86 -2.27 13.48
N LEU A 120 -10.67 -2.86 13.26
CA LEU A 120 -10.31 -4.19 13.75
C LEU A 120 -9.93 -4.22 15.23
N ASP A 121 -9.81 -3.04 15.86
CA ASP A 121 -9.36 -2.86 17.26
C ASP A 121 -8.02 -3.57 17.52
N GLY A 122 -7.08 -3.50 16.56
CA GLY A 122 -5.82 -4.21 16.67
C GLY A 122 -4.78 -3.84 15.62
N HIS A 123 -3.66 -4.54 15.64
CA HIS A 123 -2.57 -4.48 14.65
C HIS A 123 -1.75 -3.18 14.58
N HIS A 124 -2.05 -2.13 15.35
CA HIS A 124 -1.35 -0.83 15.31
C HIS A 124 0.17 -0.93 15.52
N SER A 125 0.64 -1.95 16.24
CA SER A 125 2.06 -2.12 16.53
C SER A 125 2.87 -2.73 15.40
N LEU A 126 2.24 -3.23 14.32
CA LEU A 126 2.92 -3.97 13.26
C LEU A 126 3.96 -3.12 12.53
N GLU A 127 3.67 -1.85 12.26
CA GLU A 127 4.60 -0.97 11.56
C GLU A 127 5.92 -0.71 12.32
N ASN A 128 5.97 -1.04 13.62
CA ASN A 128 7.14 -0.87 14.48
C ASN A 128 7.96 -2.17 14.59
N LYS A 129 7.52 -3.28 13.99
CA LYS A 129 8.25 -4.55 14.04
C LYS A 129 9.42 -4.52 13.06
N SER A 130 10.63 -4.78 13.58
CA SER A 130 11.85 -4.85 12.78
C SER A 130 12.17 -6.26 12.27
N ASN A 131 11.74 -7.30 13.01
CA ASN A 131 11.92 -8.69 12.58
C ASN A 131 10.92 -9.03 11.49
N ILE A 132 11.41 -9.48 10.34
CA ILE A 132 10.55 -9.74 9.16
C ILE A 132 9.61 -10.92 9.37
N ASP A 133 10.00 -11.94 10.16
CA ASP A 133 9.17 -13.10 10.43
C ASP A 133 7.97 -12.71 11.32
N VAL A 134 8.24 -11.93 12.36
CA VAL A 134 7.22 -11.40 13.26
C VAL A 134 6.29 -10.44 12.52
N LEU A 135 6.86 -9.56 11.67
CA LEU A 135 6.09 -8.63 10.85
C LEU A 135 5.19 -9.38 9.88
N TRP A 136 5.70 -10.39 9.19
CA TRP A 136 4.94 -11.18 8.24
C TRP A 136 3.80 -11.94 8.91
N ALA A 137 4.08 -12.62 10.04
CA ALA A 137 3.04 -13.33 10.79
C ALA A 137 1.91 -12.37 11.22
N GLY A 138 2.25 -11.22 11.79
CA GLY A 138 1.25 -10.23 12.18
C GLY A 138 0.50 -9.61 10.99
N TYR A 139 1.17 -9.42 9.84
CA TYR A 139 0.50 -8.94 8.64
C TYR A 139 -0.45 -9.99 8.02
N GLN A 140 -0.11 -11.29 8.13
CA GLN A 140 -1.04 -12.36 7.75
C GLN A 140 -2.29 -12.36 8.65
N GLU A 141 -2.12 -12.17 9.96
CA GLU A 141 -3.25 -12.05 10.89
C GLU A 141 -4.11 -10.83 10.55
N PHE A 142 -3.50 -9.68 10.25
CA PHE A 142 -4.21 -8.49 9.78
C PHE A 142 -5.03 -8.77 8.51
N MET A 143 -4.46 -9.43 7.51
CA MET A 143 -5.18 -9.79 6.28
C MET A 143 -6.35 -10.74 6.55
N ASN A 144 -6.18 -11.72 7.45
CA ASN A 144 -7.23 -12.64 7.87
C ASN A 144 -8.37 -11.90 8.61
N ASP A 145 -8.03 -10.89 9.41
CA ASP A 145 -9.02 -10.08 10.11
C ASP A 145 -9.80 -9.18 9.16
N VAL A 146 -9.15 -8.57 8.17
CA VAL A 146 -9.83 -7.87 7.06
C VAL A 146 -10.81 -8.80 6.36
N GLU A 147 -10.37 -10.03 6.05
CA GLU A 147 -11.21 -11.04 5.38
C GLU A 147 -12.46 -11.40 6.20
N ARG A 148 -12.32 -11.52 7.51
CA ARG A 148 -13.40 -11.95 8.44
C ARG A 148 -14.38 -10.84 8.81
N HIS A 149 -13.89 -9.59 8.98
CA HIS A 149 -14.71 -8.48 9.49
C HIS A 149 -15.47 -7.71 8.41
N ALA A 150 -15.05 -7.81 7.16
CA ALA A 150 -15.76 -7.20 6.04
C ALA A 150 -16.89 -8.12 5.51
N PRO A 151 -17.89 -7.57 4.81
CA PRO A 151 -18.97 -8.35 4.23
C PRO A 151 -18.46 -9.48 3.33
N ALA A 152 -19.12 -10.63 3.40
CA ALA A 152 -18.84 -11.78 2.54
C ALA A 152 -19.11 -11.45 1.05
N GLY A 153 -18.43 -12.15 0.15
CA GLY A 153 -18.60 -12.01 -1.29
C GLY A 153 -17.87 -10.83 -1.94
N LEU A 154 -17.20 -9.98 -1.15
CA LEU A 154 -16.34 -8.92 -1.68
C LEU A 154 -14.94 -9.44 -1.99
N SER A 155 -14.27 -8.83 -2.99
CA SER A 155 -12.84 -9.03 -3.18
C SER A 155 -12.04 -8.56 -1.95
N LEU A 156 -10.82 -9.06 -1.77
CA LEU A 156 -9.95 -8.62 -0.66
C LEU A 156 -9.74 -7.08 -0.69
N ARG A 157 -9.62 -6.51 -1.89
CA ARG A 157 -9.52 -5.06 -2.07
C ARG A 157 -10.79 -4.33 -1.65
N ASP A 158 -11.98 -4.81 -2.00
CA ASP A 158 -13.23 -4.15 -1.63
C ASP A 158 -13.54 -4.30 -0.13
N LYS A 159 -13.08 -5.37 0.50
CA LYS A 159 -13.13 -5.55 1.96
C LYS A 159 -12.33 -4.49 2.69
N ASP A 160 -11.09 -4.25 2.27
CA ASP A 160 -10.23 -3.19 2.78
C ASP A 160 -10.90 -1.80 2.64
N ARG A 161 -11.43 -1.48 1.44
CA ARG A 161 -12.18 -0.24 1.19
C ARG A 161 -13.39 -0.09 2.09
N CYS A 162 -14.13 -1.18 2.31
CA CYS A 162 -15.30 -1.19 3.18
C CYS A 162 -14.93 -0.82 4.63
N LEU A 163 -13.90 -1.45 5.20
CA LEU A 163 -13.43 -1.17 6.55
C LEU A 163 -12.86 0.25 6.67
N TRP A 164 -12.07 0.69 5.69
CA TRP A 164 -11.57 2.06 5.65
C TRP A 164 -12.71 3.08 5.64
N GLY A 165 -13.73 2.85 4.79
CA GLY A 165 -14.93 3.71 4.71
C GLY A 165 -15.73 3.72 6.02
N GLN A 166 -15.80 2.61 6.73
CA GLN A 166 -16.44 2.51 8.05
C GLN A 166 -15.72 3.39 9.08
N SER A 167 -14.39 3.31 9.14
CA SER A 167 -13.57 4.16 10.02
C SER A 167 -13.77 5.65 9.69
N PHE A 168 -13.68 6.01 8.41
CA PHE A 168 -13.87 7.38 7.95
C PHE A 168 -15.24 7.94 8.35
N ARG A 169 -16.32 7.18 8.12
CA ARG A 169 -17.68 7.57 8.51
C ARG A 169 -17.79 7.81 10.01
N LYS A 170 -17.28 6.86 10.82
CA LYS A 170 -17.33 6.94 12.29
C LYS A 170 -16.61 8.19 12.80
N GLN A 171 -15.39 8.45 12.29
CA GLN A 171 -14.61 9.61 12.68
C GLN A 171 -15.30 10.92 12.28
N LEU A 172 -15.78 11.04 11.05
CA LEU A 172 -16.43 12.26 10.58
C LEU A 172 -17.69 12.60 11.39
N HIS A 173 -18.51 11.61 11.75
CA HIS A 173 -19.65 11.84 12.63
C HIS A 173 -19.22 12.34 14.01
N ALA A 174 -18.21 11.74 14.61
CA ALA A 174 -17.68 12.19 15.91
C ALA A 174 -17.13 13.63 15.85
N ASP A 175 -16.43 13.99 14.77
CA ASP A 175 -15.91 15.35 14.56
C ASP A 175 -17.05 16.37 14.41
N ILE A 176 -18.08 16.05 13.64
CA ILE A 176 -19.26 16.92 13.45
C ILE A 176 -19.99 17.15 14.79
N ASP A 177 -20.17 16.09 15.58
CA ASP A 177 -20.83 16.20 16.88
C ASP A 177 -19.99 17.03 17.87
N ALA A 178 -18.67 16.84 17.88
CA ALA A 178 -17.76 17.65 18.71
C ALA A 178 -17.78 19.14 18.32
N TRP A 179 -17.83 19.47 17.04
CA TRP A 179 -17.91 20.86 16.57
C TRP A 179 -19.24 21.52 16.94
N ARG A 180 -20.35 20.77 16.90
CA ARG A 180 -21.66 21.28 17.38
C ARG A 180 -21.63 21.66 18.84
N LEU A 181 -20.98 20.85 19.68
CA LEU A 181 -20.85 21.10 21.13
C LEU A 181 -19.92 22.27 21.46
N SER A 182 -18.92 22.53 20.60
CA SER A 182 -17.97 23.64 20.79
C SER A 182 -18.49 25.00 20.30
N ALA A 183 -19.59 25.03 19.52
CA ALA A 183 -20.18 26.23 18.96
C ALA A 183 -21.37 26.79 19.78
N GLY A 184 -21.78 26.14 20.87
CA GLY A 184 -22.82 26.57 21.80
C GLY A 184 -22.27 26.91 23.17
#